data_cb7633a44735a571c4cc1507e159b4b8
#
_entry.id   cb7633a44735a571c4cc1507e159b4b8
#
_cell.length_a   1.000
_cell.length_b   1.000
_cell.length_c   1.000
_cell.angle_alpha   90.00
_cell.angle_beta   90.00
_cell.angle_gamma   90.00
#
_symmetry.space_group_name_H-M   'P 1'
#
loop_
_entity.id
_entity.type
_entity.pdbx_description
1 polymer ?
#
loop_
_entity_poly.entity_id
_entity_poly.type
_entity_poly.pdbx_seq_one_letter_code
_entity_poly.pdbx_strand_id
1 'polypeptide(L)'
;METKTFRATDAELHYAEGPPNGLPLVLLHGLTRDWRSFTVLLPEFVSRFHVFSLDLRGHGESGRVKDGYRVSAMAEDVKEFVQREIGSPTALFGHSLGAMVGMFAAAGNPNVSALIVGDSLLTPGNLAAMYDSIFSQLHRLLLRGGSEQDLARGIGTIEIHFPGISEAIRLEELPGNSGAVLREWARTAIRTDPECLRMTLDRSAHADWDPESILPSIACPVLLLQGNPDLDALLSDSDVALAKRLLPCAQHVRFPLLGHALFMQQAKPVLDEVLRFLAALQ
;
A
#
# COMPACT_ATOMS: atom_id res chain seq x y z
N MET A 1 6.58 9.20 17.18
CA MET A 1 6.29 7.76 17.17
C MET A 1 7.54 7.01 17.59
N GLU A 2 7.40 5.94 18.33
CA GLU A 2 8.46 5.04 18.75
C GLU A 2 8.54 3.85 17.80
N THR A 3 9.74 3.38 17.45
CA THR A 3 9.90 2.21 16.59
C THR A 3 10.14 0.96 17.40
N LYS A 4 9.50 -0.14 17.00
CA LYS A 4 9.51 -1.44 17.69
C LYS A 4 9.57 -2.58 16.68
N THR A 5 9.76 -3.78 17.19
CA THR A 5 9.68 -5.01 16.39
C THR A 5 8.64 -5.97 16.97
N PHE A 6 7.97 -6.70 16.09
CA PHE A 6 7.02 -7.75 16.41
C PHE A 6 7.43 -9.05 15.72
N ARG A 7 7.44 -10.16 16.45
CA ARG A 7 7.76 -11.46 15.87
C ARG A 7 6.49 -12.21 15.50
N ALA A 8 6.14 -12.17 14.22
CA ALA A 8 5.14 -13.06 13.64
C ALA A 8 5.72 -14.48 13.50
N THR A 9 4.88 -15.45 13.12
CA THR A 9 5.30 -16.85 12.98
C THR A 9 6.43 -17.00 11.96
N ASP A 10 6.30 -16.35 10.80
CA ASP A 10 7.22 -16.53 9.66
C ASP A 10 8.11 -15.31 9.37
N ALA A 11 7.89 -14.19 10.04
CA ALA A 11 8.66 -12.97 9.80
C ALA A 11 8.82 -12.13 11.07
N GLU A 12 9.85 -11.27 11.09
CA GLU A 12 9.97 -10.18 12.06
C GLU A 12 9.51 -8.89 11.38
N LEU A 13 8.53 -8.21 11.98
CA LEU A 13 8.01 -6.94 11.49
C LEU A 13 8.56 -5.79 12.31
N HIS A 14 9.04 -4.77 11.62
CA HIS A 14 9.32 -3.46 12.20
C HIS A 14 8.08 -2.58 12.06
N TYR A 15 7.79 -1.76 13.06
CA TYR A 15 6.68 -0.81 13.03
C TYR A 15 6.97 0.43 13.86
N ALA A 16 6.27 1.51 13.53
CA ALA A 16 6.27 2.73 14.32
C ALA A 16 4.92 2.86 15.04
N GLU A 17 4.97 3.09 16.35
CA GLU A 17 3.80 3.22 17.22
C GLU A 17 3.63 4.66 17.70
N GLY A 18 2.41 5.17 17.61
CA GLY A 18 1.98 6.46 18.16
C GLY A 18 1.53 6.34 19.63
N PRO A 19 1.16 7.47 20.25
CA PRO A 19 0.54 7.47 21.58
C PRO A 19 -0.73 6.60 21.61
N PRO A 20 -1.08 5.98 22.75
CA PRO A 20 -2.27 5.12 22.88
C PRO A 20 -3.57 5.95 22.96
N ASN A 21 -3.91 6.60 21.85
CA ASN A 21 -5.08 7.48 21.73
C ASN A 21 -6.18 6.78 20.91
N GLY A 22 -7.37 6.59 21.49
CA GLY A 22 -8.56 6.15 20.76
C GLY A 22 -8.45 4.77 20.12
N LEU A 23 -9.11 4.60 18.98
CA LEU A 23 -9.19 3.35 18.23
C LEU A 23 -7.82 2.99 17.60
N PRO A 24 -7.37 1.73 17.71
CA PRO A 24 -6.19 1.26 16.98
C PRO A 24 -6.36 1.40 15.46
N LEU A 25 -5.34 2.00 14.83
CA LEU A 25 -5.27 2.21 13.38
C LEU A 25 -3.95 1.69 12.84
N VAL A 26 -4.01 0.60 12.06
CA VAL A 26 -2.84 0.03 11.38
C VAL A 26 -2.72 0.61 9.98
N LEU A 27 -1.54 1.10 9.64
CA LEU A 27 -1.21 1.66 8.33
C LEU A 27 -0.29 0.69 7.58
N LEU A 28 -0.68 0.34 6.33
CA LEU A 28 -0.01 -0.65 5.49
C LEU A 28 0.42 0.01 4.16
N HIS A 29 1.72 0.13 3.94
CA HIS A 29 2.29 0.83 2.79
C HIS A 29 2.23 0.04 1.47
N GLY A 30 2.51 0.71 0.35
CA GLY A 30 2.62 0.12 -0.99
C GLY A 30 3.97 -0.56 -1.26
N LEU A 31 4.06 -1.28 -2.37
CA LEU A 31 5.29 -1.91 -2.84
C LEU A 31 6.43 -0.90 -2.93
N THR A 32 7.64 -1.29 -2.52
CA THR A 32 8.85 -0.46 -2.47
C THR A 32 8.82 0.73 -1.50
N ARG A 33 7.83 0.77 -0.62
CA ARG A 33 7.67 1.80 0.41
C ARG A 33 7.99 1.26 1.80
N ASP A 34 7.89 2.11 2.81
CA ASP A 34 8.01 1.78 4.22
C ASP A 34 6.95 2.52 5.04
N TRP A 35 6.94 2.33 6.35
CA TRP A 35 6.00 2.96 7.28
C TRP A 35 5.91 4.49 7.16
N ARG A 36 6.99 5.15 6.71
CA ARG A 36 7.06 6.61 6.57
C ARG A 36 6.23 7.14 5.40
N SER A 37 5.70 6.27 4.54
CA SER A 37 4.81 6.66 3.45
C SER A 37 3.60 7.46 3.92
N PHE A 38 3.17 7.23 5.17
CA PHE A 38 2.04 7.92 5.78
C PHE A 38 2.41 9.20 6.54
N THR A 39 3.68 9.64 6.51
CA THR A 39 4.18 10.77 7.31
C THR A 39 3.33 12.02 7.19
N VAL A 40 2.78 12.31 6.00
CA VAL A 40 1.93 13.49 5.77
C VAL A 40 0.57 13.42 6.47
N LEU A 41 0.10 12.21 6.85
CA LEU A 41 -1.17 11.97 7.56
C LEU A 41 -0.95 11.77 9.07
N LEU A 42 0.25 11.35 9.49
CA LEU A 42 0.55 10.96 10.87
C LEU A 42 0.20 12.04 11.91
N PRO A 43 0.45 13.36 11.71
CA PRO A 43 0.12 14.36 12.73
C PRO A 43 -1.36 14.33 13.16
N GLU A 44 -2.27 14.19 12.18
CA GLU A 44 -3.71 14.12 12.46
C GLU A 44 -4.13 12.75 13.00
N PHE A 45 -3.53 11.68 12.49
CA PHE A 45 -3.86 10.33 12.96
C PHE A 45 -3.43 10.09 14.40
N VAL A 46 -2.18 10.43 14.78
CA VAL A 46 -1.68 10.20 16.14
C VAL A 46 -2.37 11.07 17.20
N SER A 47 -3.02 12.17 16.78
CA SER A 47 -3.82 12.99 17.70
C SER A 47 -5.17 12.36 18.07
N ARG A 48 -5.65 11.36 17.32
CA ARG A 48 -7.01 10.79 17.40
C ARG A 48 -7.06 9.28 17.58
N PHE A 49 -6.02 8.58 17.11
CA PHE A 49 -5.96 7.13 17.02
C PHE A 49 -4.67 6.60 17.66
N HIS A 50 -4.72 5.38 18.17
CA HIS A 50 -3.53 4.62 18.50
C HIS A 50 -2.95 4.05 17.19
N VAL A 51 -1.99 4.75 16.61
CA VAL A 51 -1.46 4.45 15.27
C VAL A 51 -0.33 3.45 15.32
N PHE A 52 -0.40 2.43 14.46
CA PHE A 52 0.67 1.48 14.18
C PHE A 52 0.97 1.53 12.67
N SER A 53 2.13 2.04 12.28
CA SER A 53 2.55 2.07 10.87
C SER A 53 3.60 1.00 10.64
N LEU A 54 3.24 -0.05 9.88
CA LEU A 54 4.07 -1.24 9.71
C LEU A 54 4.99 -1.12 8.50
N ASP A 55 6.18 -1.70 8.62
CA ASP A 55 6.94 -2.18 7.47
C ASP A 55 6.48 -3.61 7.15
N LEU A 56 5.94 -3.85 5.96
CA LEU A 56 5.58 -5.20 5.52
C LEU A 56 6.85 -6.05 5.37
N ARG A 57 6.75 -7.40 5.54
CA ARG A 57 7.89 -8.30 5.31
C ARG A 57 8.60 -7.97 4.00
N GLY A 58 9.93 -8.01 3.99
CA GLY A 58 10.75 -7.67 2.83
C GLY A 58 10.86 -6.18 2.52
N HIS A 59 10.32 -5.29 3.36
CA HIS A 59 10.38 -3.84 3.20
C HIS A 59 10.92 -3.17 4.46
N GLY A 60 11.46 -1.98 4.30
CA GLY A 60 11.93 -1.14 5.39
C GLY A 60 12.96 -1.83 6.28
N GLU A 61 12.68 -1.89 7.57
CA GLU A 61 13.51 -2.57 8.58
C GLU A 61 12.95 -3.97 8.95
N SER A 62 11.85 -4.40 8.31
CA SER A 62 11.27 -5.74 8.52
C SER A 62 12.15 -6.84 7.93
N GLY A 63 12.02 -8.04 8.48
CA GLY A 63 12.76 -9.22 8.09
C GLY A 63 12.53 -9.61 6.62
N ARG A 64 13.59 -10.14 6.00
CA ARG A 64 13.54 -10.76 4.67
C ARG A 64 13.29 -12.25 4.83
N VAL A 65 12.41 -12.79 3.98
CA VAL A 65 12.02 -14.20 3.99
C VAL A 65 12.22 -14.82 2.61
N LYS A 66 12.73 -16.03 2.56
CA LYS A 66 12.93 -16.70 1.28
C LYS A 66 11.58 -17.19 0.73
N ASP A 67 11.27 -16.85 -0.52
CA ASP A 67 10.05 -17.28 -1.26
C ASP A 67 8.72 -16.95 -0.55
N GLY A 68 8.71 -16.00 0.39
CA GLY A 68 7.59 -15.73 1.30
C GLY A 68 6.82 -14.42 1.07
N TYR A 69 6.84 -13.85 -0.15
CA TYR A 69 6.23 -12.53 -0.43
C TYR A 69 4.87 -12.59 -1.11
N ARG A 70 4.09 -13.65 -0.85
CA ARG A 70 2.68 -13.66 -1.25
C ARG A 70 1.89 -12.66 -0.43
N VAL A 71 0.90 -12.02 -1.06
CA VAL A 71 0.01 -11.06 -0.37
C VAL A 71 -0.73 -11.72 0.79
N SER A 72 -1.15 -12.98 0.62
CA SER A 72 -1.76 -13.79 1.69
C SER A 72 -0.83 -13.99 2.89
N ALA A 73 0.46 -14.25 2.65
CA ALA A 73 1.44 -14.42 3.74
C ALA A 73 1.70 -13.11 4.49
N MET A 74 1.75 -11.97 3.77
CA MET A 74 1.82 -10.65 4.41
C MET A 74 0.57 -10.36 5.24
N ALA A 75 -0.59 -10.81 4.79
CA ALA A 75 -1.84 -10.65 5.52
C ALA A 75 -1.88 -11.48 6.81
N GLU A 76 -1.32 -12.68 6.82
CA GLU A 76 -1.19 -13.49 8.05
C GLU A 76 -0.32 -12.77 9.08
N ASP A 77 0.79 -12.13 8.68
CA ASP A 77 1.57 -11.28 9.59
C ASP A 77 0.72 -10.18 10.24
N VAL A 78 -0.11 -9.50 9.42
CA VAL A 78 -0.98 -8.43 9.91
C VAL A 78 -2.06 -8.97 10.84
N LYS A 79 -2.65 -10.14 10.53
CA LYS A 79 -3.62 -10.81 11.42
C LYS A 79 -2.99 -11.16 12.78
N GLU A 80 -1.79 -11.75 12.76
CA GLU A 80 -1.07 -12.05 14.00
C GLU A 80 -0.72 -10.77 14.78
N PHE A 81 -0.29 -9.71 14.09
CA PHE A 81 0.00 -8.42 14.71
C PHE A 81 -1.25 -7.84 15.40
N VAL A 82 -2.38 -7.78 14.70
CA VAL A 82 -3.64 -7.30 15.27
C VAL A 82 -4.07 -8.14 16.47
N GLN A 83 -3.95 -9.47 16.39
CA GLN A 83 -4.41 -10.38 17.44
C GLN A 83 -3.50 -10.38 18.67
N ARG A 84 -2.18 -10.38 18.48
CA ARG A 84 -1.21 -10.65 19.57
C ARG A 84 -0.57 -9.39 20.10
N GLU A 85 -0.34 -8.36 19.27
CA GLU A 85 0.28 -7.11 19.68
C GLU A 85 -0.77 -6.09 20.11
N ILE A 86 -1.86 -5.94 19.34
CA ILE A 86 -2.91 -4.96 19.64
C ILE A 86 -3.99 -5.56 20.55
N GLY A 87 -4.52 -6.74 20.23
CA GLY A 87 -5.48 -7.49 21.05
C GLY A 87 -6.88 -6.86 21.16
N SER A 88 -7.24 -5.92 20.30
CA SER A 88 -8.53 -5.22 20.28
C SER A 88 -9.00 -4.92 18.85
N PRO A 89 -10.31 -4.60 18.63
CA PRO A 89 -10.83 -4.24 17.33
C PRO A 89 -10.03 -3.10 16.71
N THR A 90 -9.54 -3.30 15.48
CA THR A 90 -8.56 -2.46 14.82
C THR A 90 -9.04 -2.02 13.45
N ALA A 91 -8.89 -0.74 13.10
CA ALA A 91 -9.07 -0.26 11.74
C ALA A 91 -7.78 -0.47 10.92
N LEU A 92 -7.92 -0.89 9.66
CA LEU A 92 -6.81 -1.02 8.72
C LEU A 92 -6.90 0.05 7.64
N PHE A 93 -5.81 0.74 7.35
CA PHE A 93 -5.68 1.59 6.18
C PHE A 93 -4.48 1.11 5.36
N GLY A 94 -4.77 0.49 4.23
CA GLY A 94 -3.78 0.05 3.26
C GLY A 94 -3.76 0.93 2.01
N HIS A 95 -2.57 1.12 1.45
CA HIS A 95 -2.36 1.76 0.15
C HIS A 95 -1.71 0.77 -0.82
N SER A 96 -2.24 0.66 -2.05
CA SER A 96 -1.64 -0.20 -3.08
C SER A 96 -1.48 -1.65 -2.60
N LEU A 97 -0.28 -2.22 -2.57
CA LEU A 97 0.01 -3.53 -1.99
C LEU A 97 -0.58 -3.68 -0.58
N GLY A 98 -0.39 -2.66 0.27
CA GLY A 98 -0.92 -2.68 1.64
C GLY A 98 -2.44 -2.76 1.70
N ALA A 99 -3.15 -2.24 0.69
CA ALA A 99 -4.60 -2.38 0.60
C ALA A 99 -5.02 -3.82 0.24
N MET A 100 -4.28 -4.51 -0.65
CA MET A 100 -4.51 -5.94 -0.91
C MET A 100 -4.25 -6.77 0.35
N VAL A 101 -3.14 -6.50 1.05
CA VAL A 101 -2.82 -7.12 2.34
C VAL A 101 -3.96 -6.88 3.34
N GLY A 102 -4.47 -5.65 3.42
CA GLY A 102 -5.59 -5.28 4.30
C GLY A 102 -6.88 -6.03 3.96
N MET A 103 -7.21 -6.20 2.68
CA MET A 103 -8.37 -6.97 2.24
C MET A 103 -8.28 -8.45 2.66
N PHE A 104 -7.13 -9.10 2.45
CA PHE A 104 -6.89 -10.45 2.94
C PHE A 104 -6.93 -10.53 4.48
N ALA A 105 -6.37 -9.54 5.17
CA ALA A 105 -6.34 -9.52 6.63
C ALA A 105 -7.73 -9.31 7.25
N ALA A 106 -8.62 -8.58 6.57
CA ALA A 106 -9.99 -8.33 7.02
C ALA A 106 -10.95 -9.49 6.69
N ALA A 107 -10.65 -10.30 5.66
CA ALA A 107 -11.50 -11.41 5.25
C ALA A 107 -11.65 -12.44 6.38
N GLY A 108 -12.88 -12.64 6.85
CA GLY A 108 -13.21 -13.56 7.94
C GLY A 108 -12.61 -13.21 9.30
N ASN A 109 -12.07 -12.00 9.48
CA ASN A 109 -11.40 -11.58 10.71
C ASN A 109 -12.25 -10.60 11.54
N PRO A 110 -12.87 -11.04 12.66
CA PRO A 110 -13.70 -10.17 13.50
C PRO A 110 -12.90 -9.10 14.27
N ASN A 111 -11.57 -9.22 14.35
CA ASN A 111 -10.71 -8.23 14.99
C ASN A 111 -10.45 -7.00 14.09
N VAL A 112 -10.84 -7.06 12.81
CA VAL A 112 -10.80 -5.88 11.93
C VAL A 112 -12.13 -5.17 11.99
N SER A 113 -12.14 -3.97 12.57
CA SER A 113 -13.36 -3.16 12.79
C SER A 113 -13.70 -2.26 11.60
N ALA A 114 -12.74 -1.94 10.75
CA ALA A 114 -12.91 -1.14 9.54
C ALA A 114 -11.74 -1.36 8.57
N LEU A 115 -12.00 -1.18 7.28
CA LEU A 115 -10.97 -1.27 6.24
C LEU A 115 -11.03 -0.07 5.30
N ILE A 116 -9.89 0.60 5.10
CA ILE A 116 -9.71 1.65 4.11
C ILE A 116 -8.77 1.12 3.02
N VAL A 117 -9.27 1.07 1.80
CA VAL A 117 -8.57 0.60 0.58
C VAL A 117 -8.14 1.82 -0.23
N GLY A 118 -6.87 2.19 -0.14
CA GLY A 118 -6.28 3.31 -0.86
C GLY A 118 -5.72 2.86 -2.21
N ASP A 119 -6.44 3.13 -3.27
CA ASP A 119 -6.08 2.93 -4.67
C ASP A 119 -5.28 1.66 -4.96
N SER A 120 -5.93 0.53 -4.93
CA SER A 120 -5.35 -0.78 -5.23
C SER A 120 -6.14 -1.50 -6.30
N LEU A 121 -5.47 -2.30 -7.12
CA LEU A 121 -6.14 -3.15 -8.08
C LEU A 121 -6.92 -4.28 -7.35
N LEU A 122 -8.08 -4.61 -7.89
CA LEU A 122 -8.82 -5.81 -7.47
C LEU A 122 -8.65 -6.94 -8.48
N THR A 123 -8.34 -6.61 -9.72
CA THR A 123 -8.14 -7.57 -10.80
C THR A 123 -6.66 -7.55 -11.22
N PRO A 124 -5.83 -8.51 -10.74
CA PRO A 124 -4.37 -8.49 -10.98
C PRO A 124 -3.94 -8.44 -12.46
N GLY A 125 -4.80 -8.89 -13.36
CA GLY A 125 -4.56 -8.80 -14.81
C GLY A 125 -4.60 -7.37 -15.36
N ASN A 126 -5.14 -6.43 -14.61
CA ASN A 126 -5.26 -5.01 -14.98
C ASN A 126 -4.08 -4.16 -14.48
N LEU A 127 -3.03 -4.79 -13.92
CA LEU A 127 -1.82 -4.02 -13.62
C LEU A 127 -1.37 -3.35 -14.93
N ALA A 128 -1.46 -2.03 -14.97
CA ALA A 128 -1.14 -1.31 -16.18
C ALA A 128 0.26 -1.70 -16.66
N ALA A 129 0.44 -1.94 -17.96
CA ALA A 129 1.73 -2.24 -18.57
C ALA A 129 2.82 -1.23 -18.15
N MET A 130 2.40 -0.02 -17.83
CA MET A 130 3.23 1.04 -17.29
C MET A 130 3.89 0.61 -15.95
N TYR A 131 3.12 0.05 -14.98
CA TYR A 131 3.69 -0.38 -13.69
C TYR A 131 4.60 -1.59 -13.85
N ASP A 132 4.27 -2.53 -14.74
CA ASP A 132 5.16 -3.64 -15.07
C ASP A 132 6.49 -3.13 -15.63
N SER A 133 6.45 -2.13 -16.51
CA SER A 133 7.66 -1.49 -17.04
C SER A 133 8.48 -0.82 -15.94
N ILE A 134 7.83 -0.01 -15.09
CA ILE A 134 8.50 0.67 -13.96
C ILE A 134 9.14 -0.34 -13.01
N PHE A 135 8.39 -1.33 -12.56
CA PHE A 135 8.89 -2.31 -11.59
C PHE A 135 9.96 -3.23 -12.19
N SER A 136 9.90 -3.58 -13.49
CA SER A 136 10.95 -4.33 -14.17
C SER A 136 12.27 -3.56 -14.20
N GLN A 137 12.21 -2.26 -14.49
CA GLN A 137 13.40 -1.41 -14.53
C GLN A 137 13.95 -1.21 -13.11
N LEU A 138 13.07 -0.94 -12.12
CA LEU A 138 13.47 -0.80 -10.72
C LEU A 138 14.07 -2.09 -10.16
N HIS A 139 13.52 -3.25 -10.48
CA HIS A 139 14.08 -4.55 -10.09
C HIS A 139 15.51 -4.72 -10.59
N ARG A 140 15.76 -4.39 -11.88
CA ARG A 140 17.13 -4.43 -12.43
C ARG A 140 18.08 -3.46 -11.71
N LEU A 141 17.60 -2.27 -11.33
CA LEU A 141 18.39 -1.29 -10.58
C LEU A 141 18.75 -1.83 -9.19
N LEU A 142 17.80 -2.42 -8.47
CA LEU A 142 18.05 -3.01 -7.14
C LEU A 142 19.05 -4.18 -7.20
N LEU A 143 18.95 -5.05 -8.23
CA LEU A 143 19.89 -6.15 -8.42
C LEU A 143 21.32 -5.68 -8.75
N ARG A 144 21.48 -4.53 -9.37
CA ARG A 144 22.82 -3.94 -9.61
C ARG A 144 23.49 -3.50 -8.32
N GLY A 145 22.70 -3.18 -7.29
CA GLY A 145 23.20 -2.58 -6.05
C GLY A 145 23.68 -1.14 -6.25
N GLY A 146 24.42 -0.63 -5.28
CA GLY A 146 24.93 0.73 -5.26
C GLY A 146 24.41 1.54 -4.08
N SER A 147 24.72 2.83 -4.05
CA SER A 147 24.26 3.75 -3.02
C SER A 147 22.82 4.19 -3.28
N GLU A 148 22.16 4.74 -2.24
CA GLU A 148 20.84 5.40 -2.37
C GLU A 148 20.85 6.49 -3.46
N GLN A 149 21.97 7.24 -3.56
CA GLN A 149 22.12 8.28 -4.58
C GLN A 149 22.22 7.69 -6.00
N ASP A 150 22.90 6.54 -6.17
CA ASP A 150 22.95 5.84 -7.45
C ASP A 150 21.58 5.33 -7.85
N LEU A 151 20.85 4.76 -6.89
CA LEU A 151 19.47 4.30 -7.11
C LEU A 151 18.53 5.47 -7.46
N ALA A 152 18.63 6.61 -6.77
CA ALA A 152 17.81 7.79 -7.07
C ALA A 152 18.02 8.29 -8.50
N ARG A 153 19.29 8.35 -8.95
CA ARG A 153 19.61 8.68 -10.35
C ARG A 153 19.02 7.64 -11.32
N GLY A 154 19.19 6.36 -11.00
CA GLY A 154 18.64 5.27 -11.81
C GLY A 154 17.10 5.32 -11.91
N ILE A 155 16.40 5.59 -10.80
CA ILE A 155 14.94 5.75 -10.80
C ILE A 155 14.54 6.93 -11.70
N GLY A 156 15.25 8.05 -11.67
CA GLY A 156 14.97 9.18 -12.56
C GLY A 156 15.00 8.82 -14.04
N THR A 157 15.87 7.89 -14.43
CA THR A 157 16.00 7.44 -15.83
C THR A 157 15.04 6.33 -16.25
N ILE A 158 14.16 5.85 -15.36
CA ILE A 158 13.14 4.85 -15.73
C ILE A 158 12.21 5.44 -16.79
N GLU A 159 12.05 4.71 -17.89
CA GLU A 159 11.24 5.10 -19.03
C GLU A 159 9.82 4.57 -18.90
N ILE A 160 8.85 5.46 -19.17
CA ILE A 160 7.42 5.16 -19.16
C ILE A 160 6.84 5.42 -20.53
N HIS A 161 6.06 4.47 -21.02
CA HIS A 161 5.28 4.59 -22.26
C HIS A 161 3.83 4.87 -21.92
N PHE A 162 3.35 6.05 -22.30
CA PHE A 162 1.93 6.40 -22.15
C PHE A 162 1.15 6.03 -23.43
N PRO A 163 -0.10 5.56 -23.30
CA PRO A 163 -0.95 5.31 -24.44
C PRO A 163 -1.09 6.57 -25.33
N GLY A 164 -0.84 6.42 -26.63
CA GLY A 164 -0.94 7.52 -27.58
C GLY A 164 0.27 8.45 -27.65
N ILE A 165 1.32 8.23 -26.85
CA ILE A 165 2.60 8.95 -26.92
C ILE A 165 3.65 8.00 -27.50
N SER A 166 4.27 8.39 -28.63
CA SER A 166 5.25 7.53 -29.33
C SER A 166 6.60 7.46 -28.62
N GLU A 167 6.97 8.50 -27.88
CA GLU A 167 8.25 8.59 -27.18
C GLU A 167 8.07 8.20 -25.71
N ALA A 168 9.05 7.49 -25.17
CA ALA A 168 9.13 7.22 -23.74
C ALA A 168 9.47 8.52 -22.98
N ILE A 169 8.84 8.72 -21.84
CA ILE A 169 9.10 9.83 -20.93
C ILE A 169 9.83 9.28 -19.72
N ARG A 170 10.91 9.94 -19.29
CA ARG A 170 11.62 9.55 -18.07
C ARG A 170 10.86 10.00 -16.83
N LEU A 171 10.96 9.21 -15.75
CA LEU A 171 10.33 9.56 -14.48
C LEU A 171 10.72 10.96 -13.98
N GLU A 172 11.99 11.37 -14.15
CA GLU A 172 12.46 12.69 -13.74
C GLU A 172 11.87 13.86 -14.53
N GLU A 173 11.32 13.59 -15.72
CA GLU A 173 10.68 14.59 -16.60
C GLU A 173 9.20 14.80 -16.26
N LEU A 174 8.60 13.90 -15.48
CA LEU A 174 7.20 14.00 -15.11
C LEU A 174 6.96 15.08 -14.05
N PRO A 175 5.89 15.88 -14.19
CA PRO A 175 5.48 16.84 -13.17
C PRO A 175 5.31 16.17 -11.80
N GLY A 176 5.89 16.78 -10.77
CA GLY A 176 5.82 16.26 -9.40
C GLY A 176 6.98 15.32 -9.01
N ASN A 177 7.72 14.75 -9.95
CA ASN A 177 8.88 13.89 -9.70
C ASN A 177 10.17 14.70 -9.53
N SER A 178 10.17 15.60 -8.54
CA SER A 178 11.40 16.33 -8.19
C SER A 178 12.50 15.40 -7.70
N GLY A 179 13.75 15.87 -7.76
CA GLY A 179 14.88 15.11 -7.20
C GLY A 179 14.71 14.74 -5.72
N ALA A 180 13.90 15.47 -4.95
CA ALA A 180 13.56 15.12 -3.57
C ALA A 180 12.63 13.89 -3.52
N VAL A 181 11.59 13.84 -4.38
CA VAL A 181 10.67 12.70 -4.49
C VAL A 181 11.41 11.44 -4.94
N LEU A 182 12.30 11.56 -5.93
CA LEU A 182 13.12 10.43 -6.42
C LEU A 182 14.07 9.90 -5.35
N ARG A 183 14.70 10.79 -4.56
CA ARG A 183 15.53 10.37 -3.41
C ARG A 183 14.72 9.67 -2.33
N GLU A 184 13.53 10.19 -2.02
CA GLU A 184 12.67 9.55 -1.03
C GLU A 184 12.22 8.15 -1.50
N TRP A 185 11.92 8.00 -2.80
CA TRP A 185 11.62 6.68 -3.34
C TRP A 185 12.85 5.76 -3.30
N ALA A 186 14.04 6.23 -3.66
CA ALA A 186 15.26 5.44 -3.57
C ALA A 186 15.55 4.98 -2.14
N ARG A 187 15.36 5.88 -1.16
CA ARG A 187 15.54 5.60 0.27
C ARG A 187 14.67 4.41 0.74
N THR A 188 13.44 4.33 0.28
CA THR A 188 12.53 3.21 0.63
C THR A 188 12.82 1.97 -0.23
N ALA A 189 13.00 2.15 -1.53
CA ALA A 189 13.20 1.05 -2.47
C ALA A 189 14.49 0.25 -2.20
N ILE A 190 15.59 0.90 -1.80
CA ILE A 190 16.85 0.21 -1.50
C ILE A 190 16.73 -0.76 -0.31
N ARG A 191 15.72 -0.56 0.55
CA ARG A 191 15.40 -1.41 1.70
C ARG A 191 14.38 -2.50 1.37
N THR A 192 13.87 -2.51 0.14
CA THR A 192 12.97 -3.56 -0.33
C THR A 192 13.79 -4.76 -0.81
N ASP A 193 13.37 -5.97 -0.43
CA ASP A 193 13.92 -7.18 -1.03
C ASP A 193 13.54 -7.24 -2.52
N PRO A 194 14.50 -7.32 -3.45
CA PRO A 194 14.20 -7.42 -4.88
C PRO A 194 13.26 -8.57 -5.23
N GLU A 195 13.21 -9.60 -4.42
CA GLU A 195 12.32 -10.75 -4.57
C GLU A 195 10.83 -10.34 -4.48
N CYS A 196 10.49 -9.30 -3.71
CA CYS A 196 9.12 -8.74 -3.68
C CYS A 196 8.68 -8.24 -5.07
N LEU A 197 9.60 -7.54 -5.78
CA LEU A 197 9.35 -7.08 -7.14
C LEU A 197 9.26 -8.23 -8.13
N ARG A 198 10.18 -9.20 -8.05
CA ARG A 198 10.16 -10.39 -8.91
C ARG A 198 8.83 -11.13 -8.80
N MET A 199 8.38 -11.42 -7.57
CA MET A 199 7.11 -12.12 -7.34
C MET A 199 5.88 -11.31 -7.78
N THR A 200 5.95 -9.99 -7.73
CA THR A 200 4.90 -9.12 -8.28
C THR A 200 4.85 -9.20 -9.80
N LEU A 201 6.01 -9.15 -10.45
CA LEU A 201 6.14 -9.16 -11.91
C LEU A 201 5.71 -10.48 -12.54
N ASP A 202 6.04 -11.62 -11.92
CA ASP A 202 5.62 -12.94 -12.40
C ASP A 202 4.25 -13.38 -11.87
N ARG A 203 3.55 -12.50 -11.13
CA ARG A 203 2.22 -12.73 -10.54
C ARG A 203 2.17 -13.75 -9.40
N SER A 204 3.29 -14.34 -8.99
CA SER A 204 3.30 -15.32 -7.90
C SER A 204 2.96 -14.69 -6.53
N ALA A 205 3.20 -13.39 -6.35
CA ALA A 205 2.75 -12.66 -5.16
C ALA A 205 1.22 -12.65 -5.01
N HIS A 206 0.48 -12.75 -6.11
CA HIS A 206 -0.97 -12.67 -6.17
C HIS A 206 -1.63 -14.02 -6.47
N ALA A 207 -0.89 -15.14 -6.38
CA ALA A 207 -1.38 -16.45 -6.79
C ALA A 207 -2.65 -16.91 -6.04
N ASP A 208 -2.82 -16.43 -4.81
CA ASP A 208 -3.95 -16.78 -3.93
C ASP A 208 -5.07 -15.71 -3.97
N TRP A 209 -4.93 -14.67 -4.82
CA TRP A 209 -5.90 -13.58 -4.89
C TRP A 209 -7.07 -13.95 -5.79
N ASP A 210 -8.23 -14.07 -5.16
CA ASP A 210 -9.53 -14.20 -5.85
C ASP A 210 -10.53 -13.25 -5.18
N PRO A 211 -10.82 -12.09 -5.79
CA PRO A 211 -11.75 -11.12 -5.21
C PRO A 211 -13.17 -11.65 -5.02
N GLU A 212 -13.64 -12.59 -5.86
CA GLU A 212 -14.98 -13.17 -5.76
C GLU A 212 -15.14 -14.02 -4.48
N SER A 213 -14.08 -14.64 -3.98
CA SER A 213 -14.10 -15.41 -2.74
C SER A 213 -13.69 -14.60 -1.52
N ILE A 214 -12.77 -13.65 -1.65
CA ILE A 214 -12.17 -12.91 -0.54
C ILE A 214 -13.08 -11.77 -0.08
N LEU A 215 -13.53 -10.92 -1.02
CA LEU A 215 -14.28 -9.71 -0.66
C LEU A 215 -15.59 -9.98 0.07
N PRO A 216 -16.43 -10.98 -0.32
CA PRO A 216 -17.64 -11.28 0.43
C PRO A 216 -17.44 -11.73 1.88
N SER A 217 -16.20 -12.15 2.22
CA SER A 217 -15.83 -12.56 3.58
C SER A 217 -15.44 -11.38 4.48
N ILE A 218 -15.36 -10.14 3.94
CA ILE A 218 -15.09 -8.94 4.72
C ILE A 218 -16.39 -8.44 5.34
N ALA A 219 -16.50 -8.57 6.66
CA ALA A 219 -17.71 -8.21 7.40
C ALA A 219 -17.71 -6.77 7.94
N CYS A 220 -16.54 -6.14 8.04
CA CYS A 220 -16.42 -4.77 8.55
C CYS A 220 -16.80 -3.72 7.48
N PRO A 221 -17.14 -2.47 7.90
CA PRO A 221 -17.28 -1.34 6.98
C PRO A 221 -16.02 -1.12 6.14
N VAL A 222 -16.21 -0.81 4.85
CA VAL A 222 -15.11 -0.59 3.89
C VAL A 222 -15.25 0.78 3.24
N LEU A 223 -14.13 1.52 3.14
CA LEU A 223 -13.99 2.73 2.36
C LEU A 223 -13.01 2.50 1.20
N LEU A 224 -13.50 2.68 -0.02
CA LEU A 224 -12.67 2.63 -1.24
C LEU A 224 -12.27 4.06 -1.64
N LEU A 225 -10.98 4.33 -1.71
CA LEU A 225 -10.40 5.59 -2.18
C LEU A 225 -9.81 5.36 -3.56
N GLN A 226 -10.42 5.95 -4.58
CA GLN A 226 -10.02 5.82 -5.98
C GLN A 226 -9.34 7.09 -6.47
N GLY A 227 -8.13 6.98 -6.99
CA GLY A 227 -7.52 8.03 -7.79
C GLY A 227 -8.16 8.13 -9.19
N ASN A 228 -7.59 8.94 -10.07
CA ASN A 228 -8.02 9.06 -11.45
C ASN A 228 -7.24 8.07 -12.33
N PRO A 229 -7.90 7.05 -12.94
CA PRO A 229 -7.23 6.10 -13.83
C PRO A 229 -6.54 6.75 -15.05
N ASP A 230 -7.03 7.91 -15.51
CA ASP A 230 -6.38 8.65 -16.62
C ASP A 230 -5.04 9.28 -16.21
N LEU A 231 -4.76 9.39 -14.89
CA LEU A 231 -3.49 9.89 -14.39
C LEU A 231 -2.49 8.78 -14.08
N ASP A 232 -2.88 7.74 -13.40
CA ASP A 232 -2.07 6.53 -13.09
C ASP A 232 -2.69 5.67 -11.97
N ALA A 233 -3.94 5.93 -11.57
CA ALA A 233 -4.57 5.17 -10.51
C ALA A 233 -4.78 3.69 -10.89
N LEU A 234 -4.59 2.81 -9.92
CA LEU A 234 -4.71 1.37 -10.10
C LEU A 234 -6.14 0.85 -9.95
N LEU A 235 -6.95 1.49 -9.10
CA LEU A 235 -8.34 1.10 -8.87
C LEU A 235 -9.19 1.58 -10.05
N SER A 236 -9.46 0.68 -10.99
CA SER A 236 -10.26 0.99 -12.19
C SER A 236 -11.76 1.16 -11.87
N ASP A 237 -12.51 1.77 -12.78
CA ASP A 237 -13.97 1.88 -12.66
C ASP A 237 -14.65 0.50 -12.65
N SER A 238 -14.09 -0.48 -13.39
CA SER A 238 -14.55 -1.87 -13.36
C SER A 238 -14.27 -2.55 -12.02
N ASP A 239 -13.11 -2.27 -11.39
CA ASP A 239 -12.81 -2.77 -10.06
C ASP A 239 -13.74 -2.16 -9.00
N VAL A 240 -14.08 -0.87 -9.11
CA VAL A 240 -15.08 -0.24 -8.22
C VAL A 240 -16.44 -0.87 -8.40
N ALA A 241 -16.87 -1.16 -9.64
CA ALA A 241 -18.13 -1.85 -9.89
C ALA A 241 -18.14 -3.28 -9.31
N LEU A 242 -17.02 -4.00 -9.45
CA LEU A 242 -16.82 -5.32 -8.84
C LEU A 242 -16.90 -5.24 -7.31
N ALA A 243 -16.15 -4.30 -6.70
CA ALA A 243 -16.17 -4.12 -5.26
C ALA A 243 -17.56 -3.81 -4.72
N LYS A 244 -18.32 -2.90 -5.36
CA LYS A 244 -19.70 -2.57 -4.95
C LYS A 244 -20.66 -3.75 -5.05
N ARG A 245 -20.44 -4.67 -6.00
CA ARG A 245 -21.22 -5.89 -6.11
C ARG A 245 -20.91 -6.87 -4.98
N LEU A 246 -19.64 -7.01 -4.60
CA LEU A 246 -19.17 -7.98 -3.61
C LEU A 246 -19.21 -7.45 -2.17
N LEU A 247 -19.16 -6.14 -2.00
CA LEU A 247 -19.22 -5.40 -0.73
C LEU A 247 -20.33 -4.35 -0.83
N PRO A 248 -21.61 -4.71 -0.72
CA PRO A 248 -22.73 -3.80 -0.99
C PRO A 248 -22.77 -2.54 -0.12
N CYS A 249 -22.19 -2.61 1.09
CA CYS A 249 -22.12 -1.50 2.04
C CYS A 249 -20.81 -0.69 1.94
N ALA A 250 -19.93 -0.99 0.97
CA ALA A 250 -18.69 -0.24 0.81
C ALA A 250 -19.00 1.21 0.37
N GLN A 251 -18.38 2.15 1.08
CA GLN A 251 -18.35 3.55 0.66
C GLN A 251 -17.26 3.73 -0.40
N HIS A 252 -17.48 4.64 -1.34
CA HIS A 252 -16.53 4.91 -2.42
C HIS A 252 -16.37 6.41 -2.61
N VAL A 253 -15.12 6.86 -2.65
CA VAL A 253 -14.74 8.24 -2.93
C VAL A 253 -13.73 8.25 -4.08
N ARG A 254 -14.02 9.08 -5.11
CA ARG A 254 -13.12 9.33 -6.24
C ARG A 254 -12.44 10.68 -6.11
N PHE A 255 -11.14 10.71 -6.36
CA PHE A 255 -10.31 11.92 -6.39
C PHE A 255 -9.89 12.22 -7.85
N PRO A 256 -10.65 13.03 -8.59
CA PRO A 256 -10.45 13.21 -10.03
C PRO A 256 -9.15 13.90 -10.42
N LEU A 257 -8.49 14.58 -9.46
CA LEU A 257 -7.25 15.30 -9.67
C LEU A 257 -6.02 14.58 -9.08
N LEU A 258 -6.20 13.39 -8.51
CA LEU A 258 -5.12 12.61 -7.90
C LEU A 258 -4.93 11.30 -8.67
N GLY A 259 -3.67 10.90 -8.85
CA GLY A 259 -3.30 9.58 -9.36
C GLY A 259 -3.16 8.55 -8.23
N HIS A 260 -2.38 7.51 -8.51
CA HIS A 260 -2.13 6.40 -7.57
C HIS A 260 -1.59 6.83 -6.21
N ALA A 261 -0.73 7.84 -6.18
CA ALA A 261 -0.09 8.27 -4.93
C ALA A 261 -1.05 8.98 -3.94
N LEU A 262 -2.30 9.29 -4.31
CA LEU A 262 -3.37 9.83 -3.45
C LEU A 262 -2.88 10.89 -2.44
N PHE A 263 -2.81 10.51 -1.15
CA PHE A 263 -2.44 11.39 -0.04
C PHE A 263 -1.00 11.88 -0.10
N MET A 264 -0.10 11.20 -0.80
CA MET A 264 1.26 11.66 -1.04
C MET A 264 1.30 12.83 -2.03
N GLN A 265 0.31 12.93 -2.93
CA GLN A 265 0.13 14.09 -3.82
C GLN A 265 -0.62 15.23 -3.10
N GLN A 266 -1.74 14.90 -2.45
CA GLN A 266 -2.53 15.87 -1.66
C GLN A 266 -3.11 15.19 -0.42
N ALA A 267 -2.53 15.48 0.74
CA ALA A 267 -2.91 14.82 2.00
C ALA A 267 -4.32 15.21 2.45
N LYS A 268 -4.67 16.51 2.42
CA LYS A 268 -5.89 17.01 3.07
C LYS A 268 -7.20 16.41 2.55
N PRO A 269 -7.49 16.35 1.22
CA PRO A 269 -8.76 15.80 0.75
C PRO A 269 -8.91 14.31 1.10
N VAL A 270 -7.81 13.53 1.07
CA VAL A 270 -7.83 12.12 1.43
C VAL A 270 -8.03 11.94 2.94
N LEU A 271 -7.32 12.74 3.74
CA LEU A 271 -7.44 12.75 5.20
C LEU A 271 -8.87 13.06 5.66
N ASP A 272 -9.50 14.08 5.07
CA ASP A 272 -10.87 14.49 5.43
C ASP A 272 -11.87 13.33 5.22
N GLU A 273 -11.74 12.57 4.14
CA GLU A 273 -12.61 11.41 3.86
C GLU A 273 -12.33 10.24 4.82
N VAL A 274 -11.07 9.94 5.09
CA VAL A 274 -10.68 8.90 6.04
C VAL A 274 -11.19 9.22 7.44
N LEU A 275 -11.00 10.45 7.91
CA LEU A 275 -11.46 10.87 9.23
C LEU A 275 -12.99 10.85 9.34
N ARG A 276 -13.72 11.27 8.28
CA ARG A 276 -15.19 11.21 8.24
C ARG A 276 -15.67 9.77 8.33
N PHE A 277 -15.06 8.87 7.58
CA PHE A 277 -15.39 7.44 7.61
C PHE A 277 -15.17 6.84 8.99
N LEU A 278 -13.99 7.04 9.58
CA LEU A 278 -13.65 6.49 10.91
C LEU A 278 -14.49 7.09 12.04
N ALA A 279 -14.87 8.38 11.95
CA ALA A 279 -15.73 9.01 12.94
C ALA A 279 -17.17 8.46 12.92
N ALA A 280 -17.66 8.00 11.77
CA ALA A 280 -18.99 7.39 11.65
C ALA A 280 -19.09 5.98 12.27
N LEU A 281 -17.97 5.41 12.71
CA LEU A 281 -17.90 4.06 13.32
C LEU A 281 -17.80 4.09 14.85
N GLN A 282 -17.63 5.28 15.42
CA GLN A 282 -17.59 5.51 16.87
C GLN A 282 -18.98 5.87 17.40
#